data_d28fadc8057956d183bcc07761647b1f
#
_entry.id   d28fadc8057956d183bcc07761647b1f
#
_cell.length_a   1.000
_cell.length_b   1.000
_cell.length_c   1.000
_cell.angle_alpha   90.00
_cell.angle_beta   90.00
_cell.angle_gamma   90.00
#
_symmetry.space_group_name_H-M   'P 1'
#
loop_
_entity.id
_entity.type
_entity.pdbx_description
1 polymer ?
#
loop_
_entity_poly.entity_id
_entity_poly.type
_entity_poly.pdbx_seq_one_letter_code
_entity_poly.pdbx_strand_id
1 'polypeptide(L)'
;MRKISEKNDKLSEIASSYRPAPLDLSEVTLPEGLAALTEAIAENTHEVWSKGRMDEGWTYGPKRDDETKKHPDLLPYACLTEGEKEFDRATAMNAIKLIVKLGYRIEKRPEE
;
A
#
# COMPACT_ATOMS: atom_id res chain seq x y z
N MET A 1 30.86 -13.46 -12.87
CA MET A 1 29.83 -13.92 -13.80
C MET A 1 29.06 -15.10 -13.26
N ARG A 2 29.74 -16.19 -12.90
CA ARG A 2 29.08 -17.37 -12.33
C ARG A 2 28.26 -17.06 -11.07
N LYS A 3 28.78 -16.21 -10.17
CA LYS A 3 28.07 -15.88 -8.93
C LYS A 3 26.75 -15.17 -9.17
N ILE A 4 26.70 -14.28 -10.16
CA ILE A 4 25.47 -13.59 -10.51
C ILE A 4 24.45 -14.55 -11.12
N SER A 5 24.92 -15.44 -12.01
CA SER A 5 24.08 -16.45 -12.61
C SER A 5 23.53 -17.44 -11.59
N GLU A 6 24.39 -17.92 -10.69
CA GLU A 6 23.99 -18.85 -9.63
C GLU A 6 22.96 -18.21 -8.70
N LYS A 7 23.17 -16.93 -8.34
CA LYS A 7 22.23 -16.20 -7.50
C LYS A 7 20.88 -16.04 -8.17
N ASN A 8 20.86 -15.70 -9.48
CA ASN A 8 19.63 -15.54 -10.23
C ASN A 8 18.89 -16.87 -10.37
N ASP A 9 19.63 -17.97 -10.60
CA ASP A 9 19.02 -19.30 -10.69
C ASP A 9 18.38 -19.70 -9.37
N LYS A 10 19.07 -19.42 -8.27
CA LYS A 10 18.55 -19.72 -6.94
C LYS A 10 17.31 -18.90 -6.63
N LEU A 11 17.29 -17.62 -6.97
CA LEU A 11 16.13 -16.76 -6.78
C LEU A 11 14.97 -17.21 -7.64
N SER A 12 15.23 -17.64 -8.88
CA SER A 12 14.20 -18.19 -9.75
C SER A 12 13.57 -19.45 -9.16
N GLU A 13 14.38 -20.33 -8.60
CA GLU A 13 13.87 -21.55 -7.95
C GLU A 13 12.98 -21.19 -6.76
N ILE A 14 13.43 -20.26 -5.91
CA ILE A 14 12.65 -19.80 -4.78
C ILE A 14 11.34 -19.19 -5.24
N ALA A 15 11.39 -18.31 -6.24
CA ALA A 15 10.21 -17.64 -6.78
C ALA A 15 9.21 -18.64 -7.37
N SER A 16 9.69 -19.70 -8.02
CA SER A 16 8.81 -20.69 -8.66
C SER A 16 7.98 -21.48 -7.64
N SER A 17 8.48 -21.63 -6.41
CA SER A 17 7.77 -22.35 -5.34
C SER A 17 7.05 -21.40 -4.38
N TYR A 18 7.24 -20.11 -4.52
CA TYR A 18 6.61 -19.13 -3.64
C TYR A 18 5.11 -19.06 -3.88
N ARG A 19 4.36 -19.18 -2.80
CA ARG A 19 2.91 -19.01 -2.83
C ARG A 19 2.55 -18.02 -1.73
N PRO A 20 2.04 -16.83 -2.08
CA PRO A 20 1.64 -15.86 -1.07
C PRO A 20 0.63 -16.45 -0.09
N ALA A 21 0.84 -16.20 1.18
CA ALA A 21 -0.04 -16.72 2.23
C ALA A 21 -0.39 -15.58 3.19
N PRO A 22 -1.23 -14.62 2.75
CA PRO A 22 -1.61 -13.53 3.63
C PRO A 22 -2.39 -14.08 4.83
N LEU A 23 -2.22 -13.43 5.98
CA LEU A 23 -2.95 -13.82 7.17
C LEU A 23 -4.45 -13.58 6.95
N ASP A 24 -5.26 -14.52 7.45
CA ASP A 24 -6.70 -14.35 7.42
C ASP A 24 -7.12 -13.39 8.53
N LEU A 25 -7.60 -12.24 8.15
CA LEU A 25 -8.04 -11.18 9.07
C LEU A 25 -9.56 -11.02 9.08
N SER A 26 -10.28 -11.96 8.44
CA SER A 26 -11.73 -11.85 8.27
C SER A 26 -12.51 -11.83 9.59
N GLU A 27 -11.97 -12.45 10.64
CA GLU A 27 -12.63 -12.48 11.95
C GLU A 27 -12.30 -11.29 12.83
N VAL A 28 -11.37 -10.46 12.39
CA VAL A 28 -10.99 -9.28 13.18
C VAL A 28 -12.05 -8.20 13.00
N THR A 29 -12.69 -7.83 14.10
CA THR A 29 -13.67 -6.73 14.13
C THR A 29 -13.00 -5.49 14.69
N LEU A 30 -13.13 -4.38 13.98
CA LEU A 30 -12.54 -3.12 14.42
C LEU A 30 -13.56 -2.32 15.24
N PRO A 31 -13.11 -1.67 16.32
CA PRO A 31 -13.98 -0.76 17.08
C PRO A 31 -14.49 0.37 16.18
N GLU A 32 -15.61 0.96 16.58
CA GLU A 32 -16.15 2.15 15.94
C GLU A 32 -15.11 3.28 15.99
N GLY A 33 -15.13 4.12 14.97
CA GLY A 33 -14.22 5.26 14.87
C GLY A 33 -12.95 4.97 14.10
N LEU A 34 -12.63 3.69 13.82
CA LEU A 34 -11.45 3.36 13.04
C LEU A 34 -11.68 3.51 11.53
N ALA A 35 -12.93 3.69 11.09
CA ALA A 35 -13.21 3.96 9.67
C ALA A 35 -12.56 5.27 9.22
N ALA A 36 -12.66 6.32 10.04
CA ALA A 36 -12.02 7.59 9.72
C ALA A 36 -10.51 7.48 9.71
N LEU A 37 -9.96 6.67 10.61
CA LEU A 37 -8.53 6.41 10.64
C LEU A 37 -8.08 5.69 9.37
N THR A 38 -8.85 4.71 8.91
CA THR A 38 -8.57 3.97 7.68
C THR A 38 -8.49 4.93 6.49
N GLU A 39 -9.47 5.85 6.37
CA GLU A 39 -9.49 6.82 5.28
C GLU A 39 -8.28 7.77 5.35
N ALA A 40 -7.94 8.22 6.54
CA ALA A 40 -6.77 9.09 6.73
C ALA A 40 -5.47 8.39 6.34
N ILE A 41 -5.33 7.12 6.68
CA ILE A 41 -4.16 6.33 6.32
C ILE A 41 -4.10 6.15 4.80
N ALA A 42 -5.24 5.85 4.17
CA ALA A 42 -5.31 5.67 2.73
C ALA A 42 -4.89 6.94 1.99
N GLU A 43 -5.42 8.07 2.40
CA GLU A 43 -5.06 9.36 1.82
C GLU A 43 -3.57 9.68 2.00
N ASN A 44 -3.06 9.50 3.22
CA ASN A 44 -1.66 9.78 3.48
C ASN A 44 -0.73 8.82 2.74
N THR A 45 -1.13 7.57 2.59
CA THR A 45 -0.36 6.60 1.80
C THR A 45 -0.22 7.09 0.36
N HIS A 46 -1.30 7.58 -0.22
CA HIS A 46 -1.26 8.13 -1.57
C HIS A 46 -0.34 9.38 -1.63
N GLU A 47 -0.42 10.24 -0.64
CA GLU A 47 0.43 11.44 -0.60
C GLU A 47 1.91 11.08 -0.52
N VAL A 48 2.26 10.08 0.30
CA VAL A 48 3.64 9.61 0.42
C VAL A 48 4.13 9.03 -0.92
N TRP A 49 3.30 8.21 -1.54
CA TRP A 49 3.63 7.62 -2.85
C TRP A 49 3.84 8.72 -3.89
N SER A 50 2.92 9.68 -3.96
CA SER A 50 2.98 10.78 -4.93
C SER A 50 4.24 11.61 -4.75
N LYS A 51 4.56 11.96 -3.50
CA LYS A 51 5.76 12.75 -3.22
C LYS A 51 7.02 11.99 -3.64
N GLY A 52 7.08 10.70 -3.34
CA GLY A 52 8.22 9.88 -3.74
C GLY A 52 8.41 9.85 -5.26
N ARG A 53 7.33 9.70 -6.00
CA ARG A 53 7.38 9.71 -7.46
C ARG A 53 7.80 11.06 -8.00
N MET A 54 7.22 12.13 -7.49
CA MET A 54 7.56 13.48 -7.94
C MET A 54 9.03 13.84 -7.63
N ASP A 55 9.53 13.38 -6.48
CA ASP A 55 10.94 13.58 -6.14
C ASP A 55 11.87 12.86 -7.12
N GLU A 56 11.40 11.78 -7.74
CA GLU A 56 12.14 11.05 -8.77
C GLU A 56 11.92 11.62 -10.18
N GLY A 57 11.16 12.70 -10.30
CA GLY A 57 10.94 13.37 -11.58
C GLY A 57 9.67 12.96 -12.32
N TRP A 58 8.81 12.17 -11.69
CA TRP A 58 7.54 11.79 -12.31
C TRP A 58 6.57 12.95 -12.29
N THR A 59 5.75 13.04 -13.34
CA THR A 59 4.68 14.04 -13.45
C THR A 59 3.41 13.36 -13.94
N TYR A 60 2.31 14.09 -13.84
CA TYR A 60 1.02 13.58 -14.31
C TYR A 60 1.03 13.37 -15.83
N GLY A 61 0.39 12.31 -16.27
CA GLY A 61 0.10 12.06 -17.67
C GLY A 61 -1.10 11.13 -17.75
N PRO A 62 -1.90 11.19 -18.83
CA PRO A 62 -3.12 10.38 -18.94
C PRO A 62 -2.89 8.88 -18.99
N LYS A 63 -1.68 8.46 -19.30
CA LYS A 63 -1.28 7.05 -19.31
C LYS A 63 0.06 6.89 -18.65
N ARG A 64 0.26 5.75 -18.00
CA ARG A 64 1.55 5.45 -17.40
C ARG A 64 2.59 5.28 -18.51
N ASP A 65 3.71 5.96 -18.38
CA ASP A 65 4.84 5.87 -19.29
C ASP A 65 6.12 5.94 -18.48
N ASP A 66 6.76 4.78 -18.34
CA ASP A 66 7.97 4.67 -17.53
C ASP A 66 9.16 5.39 -18.13
N GLU A 67 9.21 5.48 -19.47
CA GLU A 67 10.32 6.18 -20.14
C GLU A 67 10.29 7.68 -19.89
N THR A 68 9.11 8.30 -19.98
CA THR A 68 8.97 9.74 -19.76
C THR A 68 8.51 10.07 -18.35
N LYS A 69 8.34 9.06 -17.50
CA LYS A 69 7.92 9.20 -16.09
C LYS A 69 6.59 9.92 -15.96
N LYS A 70 5.57 9.38 -16.62
CA LYS A 70 4.20 9.89 -16.55
C LYS A 70 3.32 8.89 -15.84
N HIS A 71 2.45 9.37 -14.98
CA HIS A 71 1.53 8.51 -14.25
C HIS A 71 0.18 9.20 -14.08
N PRO A 72 -0.93 8.48 -14.38
CA PRO A 72 -2.27 9.09 -14.29
C PRO A 72 -2.75 9.30 -12.85
N ASP A 73 -2.12 8.67 -11.87
CA ASP A 73 -2.54 8.79 -10.47
C ASP A 73 -1.79 9.87 -9.69
N LEU A 74 -0.94 10.67 -10.36
CA LEU A 74 -0.30 11.81 -9.71
C LEU A 74 -1.29 12.98 -9.63
N LEU A 75 -2.33 12.77 -8.85
CA LEU A 75 -3.45 13.67 -8.60
C LEU A 75 -3.74 13.66 -7.10
N PRO A 76 -4.45 14.68 -6.59
CA PRO A 76 -4.91 14.59 -5.21
C PRO A 76 -5.78 13.34 -5.00
N TYR A 77 -5.72 12.77 -3.81
CA TYR A 77 -6.45 11.55 -3.47
C TYR A 77 -7.95 11.67 -3.83
N ALA A 78 -8.53 12.83 -3.57
CA ALA A 78 -9.95 13.06 -3.86
C ALA A 78 -10.30 12.91 -5.34
N CYS A 79 -9.32 13.06 -6.22
CA CYS A 79 -9.53 12.96 -7.68
C CYS A 79 -9.33 11.56 -8.22
N LEU A 80 -8.90 10.60 -7.40
CA LEU A 80 -8.74 9.21 -7.81
C LEU A 80 -10.10 8.56 -8.03
N THR A 81 -10.12 7.50 -8.85
CA THR A 81 -11.34 6.71 -9.00
C THR A 81 -11.66 5.98 -7.70
N GLU A 82 -12.93 5.60 -7.53
CA GLU A 82 -13.32 4.84 -6.34
C GLU A 82 -12.57 3.52 -6.23
N GLY A 83 -12.30 2.85 -7.36
CA GLY A 83 -11.53 1.61 -7.35
C GLY A 83 -10.12 1.80 -6.84
N GLU A 84 -9.47 2.90 -7.21
CA GLU A 84 -8.13 3.21 -6.75
C GLU A 84 -8.12 3.57 -5.26
N LYS A 85 -9.11 4.33 -4.81
CA LYS A 85 -9.27 4.65 -3.39
C LYS A 85 -9.54 3.38 -2.57
N GLU A 86 -10.36 2.46 -3.10
CA GLU A 86 -10.67 1.21 -2.42
C GLU A 86 -9.43 0.34 -2.22
N PHE A 87 -8.53 0.32 -3.19
CA PHE A 87 -7.27 -0.40 -3.06
C PHE A 87 -6.46 0.14 -1.88
N ASP A 88 -6.35 1.47 -1.78
CA ASP A 88 -5.62 2.11 -0.68
C ASP A 88 -6.32 1.89 0.65
N ARG A 89 -7.66 1.92 0.66
CA ARG A 89 -8.44 1.65 1.87
C ARG A 89 -8.27 0.22 2.34
N ALA A 90 -8.28 -0.74 1.43
CA ALA A 90 -8.09 -2.15 1.77
C ALA A 90 -6.71 -2.39 2.37
N THR A 91 -5.68 -1.78 1.81
CA THR A 91 -4.33 -1.87 2.34
C THR A 91 -4.26 -1.31 3.76
N ALA A 92 -4.86 -0.15 3.98
CA ALA A 92 -4.92 0.48 5.31
C ALA A 92 -5.68 -0.40 6.30
N MET A 93 -6.83 -0.91 5.89
CA MET A 93 -7.67 -1.77 6.72
C MET A 93 -6.93 -3.05 7.13
N ASN A 94 -6.25 -3.68 6.19
CA ASN A 94 -5.48 -4.89 6.48
C ASN A 94 -4.36 -4.62 7.49
N ALA A 95 -3.68 -3.49 7.37
CA ALA A 95 -2.63 -3.12 8.32
C ALA A 95 -3.20 -2.93 9.73
N ILE A 96 -4.32 -2.24 9.85
CA ILE A 96 -4.96 -2.01 11.14
C ILE A 96 -5.42 -3.33 11.75
N LYS A 97 -6.07 -4.18 10.96
CA LYS A 97 -6.54 -5.48 11.44
C LYS A 97 -5.38 -6.38 11.88
N LEU A 98 -4.25 -6.30 11.16
CA LEU A 98 -3.07 -7.09 11.53
C LEU A 98 -2.53 -6.64 12.90
N ILE A 99 -2.48 -5.35 13.15
CA ILE A 99 -2.05 -4.81 14.44
C ILE A 99 -2.91 -5.39 15.56
N VAL A 100 -4.21 -5.39 15.38
CA VAL A 100 -5.15 -5.93 16.36
C VAL A 100 -4.97 -7.44 16.53
N LYS A 101 -4.82 -8.16 15.42
CA LYS A 101 -4.62 -9.61 15.45
C LYS A 101 -3.34 -10.00 16.21
N LEU A 102 -2.31 -9.18 16.12
CA LEU A 102 -1.04 -9.43 16.81
C LEU A 102 -1.07 -9.07 18.29
N GLY A 103 -2.23 -8.67 18.81
CA GLY A 103 -2.41 -8.44 20.23
C GLY A 103 -2.28 -6.99 20.67
N TYR A 104 -2.13 -6.07 19.73
CA TYR A 104 -2.04 -4.65 20.05
C TYR A 104 -3.43 -4.03 20.10
N ARG A 105 -3.54 -2.95 20.85
CA ARG A 105 -4.76 -2.20 20.98
C ARG A 105 -4.54 -0.81 20.39
N ILE A 106 -5.53 -0.32 19.64
CA ILE A 106 -5.49 1.01 19.05
C ILE A 106 -6.50 1.87 19.80
N GLU A 107 -6.03 2.94 20.40
CA GLU A 107 -6.88 3.85 21.17
C GLU A 107 -6.56 5.29 20.78
N LYS A 108 -7.62 6.06 20.55
CA LYS A 108 -7.45 7.49 20.31
C LYS A 108 -7.15 8.18 21.64
N ARG A 109 -6.09 8.99 21.66
CA ARG A 109 -5.78 9.76 22.85
C ARG A 109 -6.88 10.79 23.12
N PRO A 110 -7.17 11.07 24.40
CA PRO A 110 -8.10 12.16 24.71
C PRO A 110 -7.58 13.48 24.14
N GLU A 111 -8.50 14.33 23.71
CA GLU A 111 -8.12 15.66 23.26
C GLU A 111 -7.75 16.52 24.46
N GLU A 112 -6.68 17.29 24.32
CA GLU A 112 -6.22 18.18 25.38
C GLU A 112 -6.81 19.58 25.25
#